data_7f9409b54bebd3137f2cae0e91d8a2b5
#
_entry.id   7f9409b54bebd3137f2cae0e91d8a2b5
#
_cell.length_a   1.000
_cell.length_b   1.000
_cell.length_c   1.000
_cell.angle_alpha   90.00
_cell.angle_beta   90.00
_cell.angle_gamma   90.00
#
_symmetry.space_group_name_H-M   'P 1'
#
loop_
_entity.id
_entity.type
_entity.pdbx_description
1 polymer ?
#
loop_
_entity_poly.entity_id
_entity_poly.type
_entity_poly.pdbx_seq_one_letter_code
_entity_poly.pdbx_strand_id
1 'polypeptide(L)'
;MREFTPPVGRIAGTRTRRRADAVLLALLTALASLALVLPGLSAPARADVNTGIKVTDLTLTKSDKTGADLEGPVKVKDIAKLSFTWDATGANLKSGDSFSIGLGDYFTNLVEPQTASMAVTYNGQVTEVGTCTLDKTTATCTFNDKIDELKAAGFTSFKGTTSALLLVVAQTTSETTQMTVNGNAVDVDLPGTGGIRPHDPVEWHMSKVGSVIGENSRNIYWEIDFGADYIPHPSPGALRPPP
;
A
#
# COMPACT_ATOMS: atom_id res chain seq x y z
N MET A 1 -22.38 -95.07 22.14
CA MET A 1 -22.41 -93.62 22.49
C MET A 1 -21.01 -93.23 22.94
N ARG A 2 -20.30 -92.49 22.15
CA ARG A 2 -18.96 -91.90 22.45
C ARG A 2 -19.10 -90.39 22.30
N GLU A 3 -18.89 -89.69 23.40
CA GLU A 3 -18.76 -88.26 23.44
C GLU A 3 -17.42 -87.81 22.78
N PHE A 4 -17.53 -86.84 21.93
CA PHE A 4 -16.33 -86.18 21.29
C PHE A 4 -16.25 -84.77 21.89
N THR A 5 -15.15 -84.55 22.63
CA THR A 5 -14.81 -83.23 23.17
C THR A 5 -13.82 -82.60 22.23
N PRO A 6 -14.04 -81.33 21.74
CA PRO A 6 -13.03 -80.65 20.91
C PRO A 6 -11.96 -79.96 21.76
N PRO A 7 -10.72 -79.80 21.25
CA PRO A 7 -9.64 -79.18 21.99
C PRO A 7 -9.70 -77.64 21.98
N VAL A 8 -9.41 -77.07 23.12
CA VAL A 8 -9.30 -75.61 23.36
C VAL A 8 -8.02 -75.09 22.68
N GLY A 9 -8.20 -74.26 21.66
CA GLY A 9 -7.13 -73.49 21.00
C GLY A 9 -6.68 -72.28 21.83
N ARG A 10 -5.41 -72.25 22.21
CA ARG A 10 -4.78 -71.07 22.87
C ARG A 10 -4.59 -69.98 21.88
N ILE A 11 -5.21 -68.80 22.16
CA ILE A 11 -4.97 -67.56 21.43
C ILE A 11 -3.70 -66.88 22.00
N ALA A 12 -2.58 -67.03 21.29
CA ALA A 12 -1.38 -66.24 21.53
C ALA A 12 -1.39 -65.07 20.53
N GLY A 13 -1.63 -63.84 20.97
CA GLY A 13 -1.65 -62.72 20.03
C GLY A 13 -1.94 -61.35 20.62
N THR A 14 -1.53 -61.01 21.82
CA THR A 14 -1.80 -59.65 22.37
C THR A 14 -0.57 -58.88 22.84
N ARG A 15 0.66 -59.31 22.53
CA ARG A 15 1.87 -58.56 22.94
C ARG A 15 2.47 -57.63 21.88
N THR A 16 2.14 -57.77 20.61
CA THR A 16 2.70 -56.97 19.53
C THR A 16 1.95 -55.63 19.31
N ARG A 17 0.64 -55.57 19.59
CA ARG A 17 -0.12 -54.31 19.40
C ARG A 17 0.26 -53.19 20.40
N ARG A 18 0.51 -53.54 21.69
CA ARG A 18 0.89 -52.53 22.70
C ARG A 18 2.23 -51.83 22.47
N ARG A 19 3.17 -52.47 21.74
CA ARG A 19 4.47 -51.85 21.40
C ARG A 19 4.36 -50.89 20.22
N ALA A 20 3.46 -51.16 19.28
CA ALA A 20 3.23 -50.27 18.15
C ALA A 20 2.54 -48.99 18.58
N ASP A 21 1.54 -49.08 19.47
CA ASP A 21 0.81 -47.94 20.00
C ASP A 21 1.71 -47.03 20.86
N ALA A 22 2.64 -47.62 21.64
CA ALA A 22 3.59 -46.86 22.46
C ALA A 22 4.63 -46.12 21.59
N VAL A 23 5.05 -46.70 20.46
CA VAL A 23 5.98 -46.04 19.53
C VAL A 23 5.29 -44.93 18.75
N LEU A 24 4.01 -45.12 18.38
CA LEU A 24 3.25 -44.10 17.69
C LEU A 24 2.96 -42.87 18.59
N LEU A 25 2.66 -43.12 19.87
CA LEU A 25 2.46 -42.02 20.85
C LEU A 25 3.77 -41.27 21.13
N ALA A 26 4.93 -41.98 21.19
CA ALA A 26 6.21 -41.33 21.39
C ALA A 26 6.67 -40.51 20.18
N LEU A 27 6.34 -40.95 18.96
CA LEU A 27 6.60 -40.15 17.73
C LEU A 27 5.74 -38.93 17.64
N LEU A 28 4.45 -39.00 18.03
CA LEU A 28 3.54 -37.84 18.02
C LEU A 28 3.93 -36.79 19.05
N THR A 29 4.42 -37.20 20.23
CA THR A 29 4.91 -36.26 21.25
C THR A 29 6.24 -35.62 20.86
N ALA A 30 7.13 -36.33 20.14
CA ALA A 30 8.39 -35.77 19.62
C ALA A 30 8.17 -34.75 18.49
N LEU A 31 7.16 -34.94 17.62
CA LEU A 31 6.78 -33.99 16.58
C LEU A 31 6.09 -32.73 17.17
N ALA A 32 5.32 -32.87 18.24
CA ALA A 32 4.70 -31.74 18.94
C ALA A 32 5.74 -30.86 19.67
N SER A 33 6.81 -31.46 20.19
CA SER A 33 7.89 -30.70 20.85
C SER A 33 8.86 -30.05 19.85
N LEU A 34 8.97 -30.52 18.62
CA LEU A 34 9.78 -29.90 17.58
C LEU A 34 9.13 -28.63 17.01
N ALA A 35 7.80 -28.50 17.08
CA ALA A 35 7.07 -27.29 16.67
C ALA A 35 7.25 -26.12 17.64
N LEU A 36 7.72 -26.36 18.88
CA LEU A 36 7.96 -25.33 19.90
C LEU A 36 9.39 -24.78 19.93
N VAL A 37 10.28 -25.27 19.10
CA VAL A 37 11.71 -24.85 19.08
C VAL A 37 12.13 -24.39 17.68
N LEU A 38 11.20 -23.77 16.90
CA LEU A 38 11.59 -22.92 15.79
C LEU A 38 11.77 -21.48 16.30
N PRO A 39 13.00 -21.08 16.69
CA PRO A 39 13.26 -19.66 16.91
C PRO A 39 13.34 -19.02 15.53
N GLY A 40 12.34 -18.17 15.20
CA GLY A 40 12.54 -17.25 14.10
C GLY A 40 11.54 -17.25 12.95
N LEU A 41 10.35 -17.81 13.09
CA LEU A 41 9.21 -17.32 12.31
C LEU A 41 8.52 -16.24 13.14
N SER A 42 9.24 -15.14 13.43
CA SER A 42 8.60 -13.89 13.73
C SER A 42 7.78 -13.57 12.47
N ALA A 43 6.46 -13.76 12.53
CA ALA A 43 5.60 -13.04 11.59
C ALA A 43 6.11 -11.59 11.59
N PRO A 44 6.23 -10.93 10.42
CA PRO A 44 6.61 -9.53 10.41
C PRO A 44 5.69 -8.84 11.40
N ALA A 45 6.28 -8.17 12.40
CA ALA A 45 5.52 -7.46 13.41
C ALA A 45 4.60 -6.51 12.64
N ARG A 46 3.31 -6.85 12.60
CA ARG A 46 2.31 -5.97 12.02
C ARG A 46 2.38 -4.73 12.90
N ALA A 47 2.69 -3.59 12.30
CA ALA A 47 2.67 -2.33 13.01
C ALA A 47 1.33 -2.21 13.72
N ASP A 48 1.35 -2.10 15.04
CA ASP A 48 0.12 -2.00 15.83
C ASP A 48 -0.49 -0.61 15.61
N VAL A 49 -1.74 -0.58 15.17
CA VAL A 49 -2.47 0.67 14.99
C VAL A 49 -2.73 1.29 16.37
N ASN A 50 -2.09 2.43 16.63
CA ASN A 50 -2.30 3.17 17.87
C ASN A 50 -3.42 4.20 17.66
N THR A 51 -4.63 3.88 18.12
CA THR A 51 -5.83 4.74 17.98
C THR A 51 -5.77 6.01 18.84
N GLY A 52 -4.81 6.15 19.74
CA GLY A 52 -4.55 7.37 20.50
C GLY A 52 -3.88 8.46 19.66
N ILE A 53 -3.29 8.11 18.51
CA ILE A 53 -2.72 9.08 17.57
C ILE A 53 -3.84 9.79 16.84
N LYS A 54 -3.85 11.12 16.93
CA LYS A 54 -4.82 11.96 16.23
C LYS A 54 -4.23 12.42 14.91
N VAL A 55 -5.00 12.31 13.85
CA VAL A 55 -4.68 12.86 12.53
C VAL A 55 -5.72 13.92 12.22
N THR A 56 -5.27 15.13 11.96
CA THR A 56 -6.11 16.31 11.71
C THR A 56 -5.60 17.07 10.50
N ASP A 57 -6.35 18.10 10.11
CA ASP A 57 -5.97 19.04 9.05
C ASP A 57 -5.61 18.31 7.73
N LEU A 58 -6.38 17.24 7.40
CA LEU A 58 -6.26 16.62 6.09
C LEU A 58 -6.66 17.63 5.03
N THR A 59 -5.71 18.00 4.20
CA THR A 59 -5.92 18.97 3.11
C THR A 59 -5.39 18.42 1.80
N LEU A 60 -6.11 18.72 0.73
CA LEU A 60 -5.70 18.43 -0.63
C LEU A 60 -5.44 19.74 -1.37
N THR A 61 -4.28 19.88 -1.96
CA THR A 61 -3.96 21.01 -2.86
C THR A 61 -3.57 20.47 -4.23
N LYS A 62 -3.85 21.22 -5.30
CA LYS A 62 -3.28 20.94 -6.59
C LYS A 62 -1.77 21.17 -6.50
N SER A 63 -0.98 20.32 -7.14
CA SER A 63 0.48 20.38 -7.02
C SER A 63 1.16 20.05 -8.35
N ASP A 64 2.40 20.48 -8.48
CA ASP A 64 3.30 19.98 -9.50
C ASP A 64 4.06 18.72 -9.01
N LYS A 65 4.89 18.16 -9.87
CA LYS A 65 5.71 16.97 -9.56
C LYS A 65 6.79 17.20 -8.48
N THR A 66 7.06 18.45 -8.12
CA THR A 66 8.04 18.83 -7.08
C THR A 66 7.36 19.03 -5.71
N GLY A 67 6.02 19.01 -5.66
CA GLY A 67 5.25 19.27 -4.46
C GLY A 67 4.92 20.75 -4.24
N ALA A 68 5.21 21.62 -5.21
CA ALA A 68 4.81 23.03 -5.16
C ALA A 68 3.31 23.17 -5.41
N ASP A 69 2.64 23.99 -4.59
CA ASP A 69 1.20 24.22 -4.71
C ASP A 69 0.85 25.00 -5.98
N LEU A 70 -0.23 24.59 -6.62
CA LEU A 70 -0.81 25.24 -7.80
C LEU A 70 -2.24 25.64 -7.50
N GLU A 71 -2.70 26.70 -8.14
CA GLU A 71 -4.07 27.19 -8.00
C GLU A 71 -5.07 26.43 -8.87
N GLY A 72 -6.33 26.43 -8.43
CA GLY A 72 -7.49 25.96 -9.18
C GLY A 72 -7.83 24.48 -8.97
N PRO A 73 -8.89 24.00 -9.65
CA PRO A 73 -9.37 22.64 -9.51
C PRO A 73 -8.41 21.63 -10.13
N VAL A 74 -8.43 20.43 -9.58
CA VAL A 74 -7.70 19.29 -10.15
C VAL A 74 -8.49 18.62 -11.27
N LYS A 75 -7.76 17.98 -12.19
CA LYS A 75 -8.29 17.15 -13.27
C LYS A 75 -7.76 15.72 -13.13
N VAL A 76 -8.42 14.79 -13.76
CA VAL A 76 -7.86 13.43 -13.90
C VAL A 76 -6.48 13.51 -14.53
N LYS A 77 -5.51 12.75 -14.00
CA LYS A 77 -4.07 12.76 -14.30
C LYS A 77 -3.28 13.95 -13.74
N ASP A 78 -3.92 14.91 -13.07
CA ASP A 78 -3.19 15.91 -12.30
C ASP A 78 -2.55 15.29 -11.04
N ILE A 79 -1.61 16.02 -10.46
CA ILE A 79 -1.02 15.69 -9.16
C ILE A 79 -1.73 16.52 -8.09
N ALA A 80 -2.12 15.85 -7.01
CA ALA A 80 -2.58 16.49 -5.78
C ALA A 80 -1.57 16.22 -4.67
N LYS A 81 -1.40 17.18 -3.78
CA LYS A 81 -0.62 17.00 -2.55
C LYS A 81 -1.59 16.83 -1.39
N LEU A 82 -1.53 15.67 -0.73
CA LEU A 82 -2.15 15.44 0.56
C LEU A 82 -1.21 15.93 1.64
N SER A 83 -1.71 16.78 2.54
CA SER A 83 -1.00 17.20 3.74
C SER A 83 -1.86 16.91 4.96
N PHE A 84 -1.26 16.52 6.07
CA PHE A 84 -1.96 16.24 7.31
C PHE A 84 -1.07 16.50 8.53
N THR A 85 -1.69 16.85 9.63
CA THR A 85 -1.05 16.96 10.94
C THR A 85 -1.30 15.69 11.73
N TRP A 86 -0.25 15.13 12.35
CA TRP A 86 -0.36 14.02 13.27
C TRP A 86 0.07 14.47 14.67
N ASP A 87 -0.68 14.03 15.69
CA ASP A 87 -0.41 14.31 17.10
C ASP A 87 -0.54 13.03 17.91
N ALA A 88 0.59 12.54 18.40
CA ALA A 88 0.70 11.38 19.25
C ALA A 88 0.99 11.77 20.73
N THR A 89 0.83 13.06 21.08
CA THR A 89 0.96 13.55 22.45
C THR A 89 -0.11 12.87 23.31
N GLY A 90 0.32 12.15 24.33
CA GLY A 90 -0.59 11.39 25.20
C GLY A 90 -1.08 10.05 24.67
N ALA A 91 -0.67 9.64 23.45
CA ALA A 91 -1.02 8.35 22.86
C ALA A 91 -0.27 7.14 23.46
N ASN A 92 0.54 7.35 24.51
CA ASN A 92 1.45 6.33 25.06
C ASN A 92 2.31 5.67 23.96
N LEU A 93 2.78 6.49 23.04
CA LEU A 93 3.49 6.12 21.81
C LEU A 93 4.69 5.20 22.09
N LYS A 94 4.87 4.19 21.24
CA LYS A 94 6.00 3.24 21.30
C LYS A 94 6.61 3.10 19.89
N SER A 95 7.84 2.64 19.83
CA SER A 95 8.44 2.17 18.59
C SER A 95 7.59 1.06 17.96
N GLY A 96 7.35 1.15 16.66
CA GLY A 96 6.48 0.24 15.92
C GLY A 96 4.99 0.61 15.90
N ASP A 97 4.54 1.57 16.75
CA ASP A 97 3.17 2.09 16.65
C ASP A 97 2.93 2.72 15.29
N SER A 98 1.70 2.62 14.81
CA SER A 98 1.34 3.12 13.48
C SER A 98 -0.04 3.75 13.44
N PHE A 99 -0.28 4.49 12.37
CA PHE A 99 -1.62 4.91 11.93
C PHE A 99 -1.68 4.82 10.40
N SER A 100 -2.90 4.83 9.85
CA SER A 100 -3.10 4.72 8.41
C SER A 100 -4.07 5.77 7.89
N ILE A 101 -3.85 6.16 6.62
CA ILE A 101 -4.74 7.05 5.86
C ILE A 101 -5.09 6.34 4.55
N GLY A 102 -6.38 6.06 4.32
CA GLY A 102 -6.87 5.58 3.03
C GLY A 102 -7.24 6.74 2.14
N LEU A 103 -6.83 6.68 0.87
CA LEU A 103 -6.95 7.80 -0.08
C LEU A 103 -8.34 7.93 -0.72
N GLY A 104 -9.25 6.95 -0.51
CA GLY A 104 -10.55 6.91 -1.18
C GLY A 104 -10.42 6.52 -2.67
N ASP A 105 -11.46 6.82 -3.45
CA ASP A 105 -11.62 6.28 -4.80
C ASP A 105 -11.01 7.16 -5.92
N TYR A 106 -10.67 8.41 -5.60
CA TYR A 106 -10.24 9.39 -6.61
C TYR A 106 -8.73 9.56 -6.70
N PHE A 107 -7.98 8.97 -5.76
CA PHE A 107 -6.54 9.17 -5.65
C PHE A 107 -5.78 7.86 -5.55
N THR A 108 -4.59 7.85 -6.10
CA THR A 108 -3.63 6.76 -5.93
C THR A 108 -2.22 7.33 -5.72
N ASN A 109 -1.31 6.48 -5.31
CA ASN A 109 0.11 6.83 -5.24
C ASN A 109 0.64 7.30 -6.60
N LEU A 110 1.45 8.34 -6.60
CA LEU A 110 2.09 8.85 -7.82
C LEU A 110 3.27 7.96 -8.27
N VAL A 111 4.03 7.41 -7.32
CA VAL A 111 5.21 6.56 -7.54
C VAL A 111 5.26 5.46 -6.50
N GLU A 112 5.41 4.21 -6.89
CA GLU A 112 5.47 3.07 -5.98
C GLU A 112 6.92 2.56 -5.76
N PRO A 113 7.35 2.38 -4.49
CA PRO A 113 6.77 2.92 -3.27
C PRO A 113 7.12 4.41 -3.08
N GLN A 114 6.22 5.17 -2.48
CA GLN A 114 6.52 6.53 -2.02
C GLN A 114 6.70 6.53 -0.50
N THR A 115 7.72 7.21 -0.01
CA THR A 115 7.96 7.38 1.43
C THR A 115 8.02 8.86 1.79
N ALA A 116 7.51 9.20 2.98
CA ALA A 116 7.59 10.53 3.56
C ALA A 116 8.05 10.42 5.01
N SER A 117 8.96 11.32 5.41
CA SER A 117 9.47 11.35 6.77
C SER A 117 8.45 11.95 7.74
N MET A 118 8.38 11.38 8.95
CA MET A 118 7.72 11.97 10.11
C MET A 118 8.79 12.50 11.05
N ALA A 119 8.81 13.80 11.29
CA ALA A 119 9.84 14.42 12.10
C ALA A 119 9.26 15.33 13.20
N VAL A 120 10.02 15.47 14.28
CA VAL A 120 9.77 16.41 15.37
C VAL A 120 10.98 17.33 15.54
N THR A 121 10.76 18.50 16.14
CA THR A 121 11.87 19.39 16.52
C THR A 121 12.13 19.27 18.02
N TYR A 122 13.33 18.83 18.37
CA TYR A 122 13.80 18.74 19.75
C TYR A 122 15.12 19.48 19.90
N ASN A 123 15.18 20.40 20.86
CA ASN A 123 16.36 21.26 21.12
C ASN A 123 16.87 21.99 19.86
N GLY A 124 15.96 22.42 18.99
CA GLY A 124 16.28 23.11 17.73
C GLY A 124 16.77 22.19 16.59
N GLN A 125 16.81 20.87 16.82
CA GLN A 125 17.15 19.88 15.79
C GLN A 125 15.93 19.14 15.31
N VAL A 126 15.83 18.97 13.97
CA VAL A 126 14.82 18.14 13.34
C VAL A 126 15.26 16.69 13.44
N THR A 127 14.43 15.86 14.07
CA THR A 127 14.70 14.43 14.26
C THR A 127 13.59 13.63 13.61
N GLU A 128 13.95 12.71 12.71
CA GLU A 128 13.02 11.77 12.13
C GLU A 128 12.62 10.72 13.17
N VAL A 129 11.32 10.60 13.39
CA VAL A 129 10.73 9.71 14.39
C VAL A 129 9.87 8.61 13.77
N GLY A 130 9.78 8.58 12.46
CA GLY A 130 9.01 7.59 11.72
C GLY A 130 8.95 7.86 10.23
N THR A 131 8.32 6.96 9.51
CA THR A 131 8.18 7.03 8.05
C THR A 131 6.76 6.65 7.67
N CYS A 132 6.15 7.44 6.79
CA CYS A 132 4.93 7.06 6.09
C CYS A 132 5.30 6.39 4.77
N THR A 133 4.83 5.17 4.55
CA THR A 133 4.92 4.47 3.27
C THR A 133 3.56 4.52 2.60
N LEU A 134 3.51 5.05 1.41
CA LEU A 134 2.30 5.09 0.60
C LEU A 134 2.34 3.96 -0.42
N ASP A 135 1.50 2.97 -0.19
CA ASP A 135 1.15 1.94 -1.18
C ASP A 135 0.12 2.53 -2.16
N LYS A 136 -0.46 1.68 -3.00
CA LYS A 136 -1.37 2.12 -4.06
C LYS A 136 -2.45 3.10 -3.59
N THR A 137 -3.13 2.81 -2.48
CA THR A 137 -4.27 3.61 -1.98
C THR A 137 -4.26 3.85 -0.48
N THR A 138 -3.19 3.46 0.21
CA THR A 138 -3.10 3.57 1.67
C THR A 138 -1.73 4.06 2.09
N ALA A 139 -1.69 5.13 2.86
CA ALA A 139 -0.50 5.56 3.57
C ALA A 139 -0.48 4.89 4.95
N THR A 140 0.60 4.17 5.25
CA THR A 140 0.86 3.60 6.58
C THR A 140 2.06 4.32 7.18
N CYS A 141 1.83 5.00 8.29
CA CYS A 141 2.85 5.77 8.99
C CYS A 141 3.27 5.00 10.24
N THR A 142 4.56 4.66 10.33
CA THR A 142 5.10 3.85 11.43
C THR A 142 6.20 4.60 12.15
N PHE A 143 6.13 4.63 13.47
CA PHE A 143 7.14 5.26 14.32
C PHE A 143 8.33 4.33 14.54
N ASN A 144 9.54 4.93 14.59
CA ASN A 144 10.79 4.21 14.79
C ASN A 144 11.26 4.27 16.24
N ASP A 145 12.43 3.69 16.54
CA ASP A 145 13.03 3.59 17.86
C ASP A 145 13.49 4.95 18.44
N LYS A 146 13.60 6.01 17.64
CA LYS A 146 13.89 7.36 18.12
C LYS A 146 12.84 7.90 19.08
N ILE A 147 11.62 7.36 19.03
CA ILE A 147 10.57 7.66 20.02
C ILE A 147 11.04 7.35 21.43
N ASP A 148 11.63 6.18 21.66
CA ASP A 148 12.04 5.73 22.98
C ASP A 148 13.25 6.54 23.49
N GLU A 149 14.19 6.87 22.59
CA GLU A 149 15.34 7.74 22.91
C GLU A 149 14.88 9.14 23.32
N LEU A 150 13.98 9.77 22.56
CA LEU A 150 13.47 11.11 22.86
C LEU A 150 12.64 11.14 24.15
N LYS A 151 11.84 10.11 24.42
CA LYS A 151 11.10 9.97 25.68
C LYS A 151 12.05 9.84 26.88
N ALA A 152 13.11 9.06 26.77
CA ALA A 152 14.13 8.95 27.78
C ALA A 152 14.86 10.29 28.05
N ALA A 153 14.97 11.15 27.02
CA ALA A 153 15.48 12.52 27.13
C ALA A 153 14.43 13.55 27.63
N GLY A 154 13.21 13.09 27.97
CA GLY A 154 12.14 13.94 28.52
C GLY A 154 11.26 14.63 27.48
N PHE A 155 11.38 14.26 26.19
CA PHE A 155 10.50 14.80 25.13
C PHE A 155 9.11 14.16 25.20
N THR A 156 8.05 14.99 25.17
CA THR A 156 6.66 14.54 25.33
C THR A 156 5.74 14.99 24.21
N SER A 157 6.14 15.96 23.37
CA SER A 157 5.29 16.59 22.37
C SER A 157 5.51 15.99 20.96
N PHE A 158 5.10 14.74 20.79
CA PHE A 158 5.23 14.04 19.51
C PHE A 158 4.12 14.47 18.56
N LYS A 159 4.39 15.48 17.75
CA LYS A 159 3.48 15.98 16.71
C LYS A 159 4.25 16.55 15.53
N GLY A 160 3.65 16.52 14.36
CA GLY A 160 4.25 17.05 13.15
C GLY A 160 3.28 17.08 11.98
N THR A 161 3.78 17.56 10.86
CA THR A 161 3.06 17.57 9.58
C THR A 161 3.80 16.70 8.59
N THR A 162 3.04 15.96 7.78
CA THR A 162 3.58 15.10 6.72
C THR A 162 2.77 15.33 5.45
N SER A 163 3.40 15.19 4.29
CA SER A 163 2.72 15.30 3.00
C SER A 163 3.16 14.22 2.02
N ALA A 164 2.28 13.90 1.08
CA ALA A 164 2.52 12.93 0.01
C ALA A 164 1.92 13.43 -1.30
N LEU A 165 2.53 13.06 -2.44
CA LEU A 165 2.01 13.37 -3.77
C LEU A 165 1.13 12.22 -4.27
N LEU A 166 -0.03 12.58 -4.76
CA LEU A 166 -1.06 11.68 -5.23
C LEU A 166 -1.36 11.91 -6.71
N LEU A 167 -1.64 10.85 -7.43
CA LEU A 167 -2.19 10.93 -8.77
C LEU A 167 -3.72 10.94 -8.70
N VAL A 168 -4.35 11.87 -9.39
CA VAL A 168 -5.81 11.92 -9.54
C VAL A 168 -6.24 10.92 -10.62
N VAL A 169 -7.08 9.94 -10.27
CA VAL A 169 -7.41 8.81 -11.17
C VAL A 169 -8.86 8.79 -11.66
N ALA A 170 -9.77 9.49 -10.98
CA ALA A 170 -11.18 9.51 -11.35
C ALA A 170 -11.79 10.90 -11.18
N GLN A 171 -12.84 11.19 -11.94
CA GLN A 171 -13.60 12.45 -11.91
C GLN A 171 -14.76 12.37 -10.92
N THR A 172 -15.15 13.54 -10.40
CA THR A 172 -16.36 13.71 -9.58
C THR A 172 -16.85 15.14 -9.67
N THR A 173 -18.16 15.35 -9.48
CA THR A 173 -18.77 16.67 -9.33
C THR A 173 -18.93 17.07 -7.86
N SER A 174 -18.60 16.19 -6.92
CA SER A 174 -18.57 16.50 -5.48
C SER A 174 -17.44 17.48 -5.18
N GLU A 175 -17.68 18.40 -4.25
CA GLU A 175 -16.65 19.32 -3.73
C GLU A 175 -15.77 18.66 -2.66
N THR A 176 -16.17 17.48 -2.17
CA THR A 176 -15.45 16.71 -1.16
C THR A 176 -15.18 15.29 -1.62
N THR A 177 -14.15 14.68 -1.04
CA THR A 177 -13.85 13.25 -1.14
C THR A 177 -13.86 12.61 0.23
N GLN A 178 -14.20 11.33 0.30
CA GLN A 178 -14.11 10.56 1.53
C GLN A 178 -12.77 9.83 1.58
N MET A 179 -11.97 10.16 2.59
CA MET A 179 -10.75 9.45 2.98
C MET A 179 -11.00 8.67 4.27
N THR A 180 -10.04 7.88 4.73
CA THR A 180 -10.16 7.22 6.03
C THR A 180 -8.91 7.45 6.88
N VAL A 181 -9.10 7.59 8.19
CA VAL A 181 -8.03 7.59 9.19
C VAL A 181 -8.25 6.40 10.11
N ASN A 182 -7.33 5.45 10.13
CA ASN A 182 -7.46 4.19 10.86
C ASN A 182 -8.79 3.48 10.57
N GLY A 183 -9.26 3.54 9.30
CA GLY A 183 -10.54 2.97 8.86
C GLY A 183 -11.79 3.81 9.14
N ASN A 184 -11.67 4.93 9.85
CA ASN A 184 -12.79 5.85 10.08
C ASN A 184 -12.87 6.88 8.96
N ALA A 185 -14.06 7.07 8.39
CA ALA A 185 -14.29 8.00 7.29
C ALA A 185 -14.11 9.45 7.73
N VAL A 186 -13.46 10.24 6.87
CA VAL A 186 -13.23 11.67 7.03
C VAL A 186 -13.48 12.33 5.67
N ASP A 187 -14.33 13.35 5.64
CA ASP A 187 -14.55 14.15 4.44
C ASP A 187 -13.44 15.19 4.30
N VAL A 188 -12.90 15.30 3.10
CA VAL A 188 -11.79 16.22 2.76
C VAL A 188 -12.20 17.05 1.54
N ASP A 189 -12.02 18.37 1.63
CA ASP A 189 -12.32 19.28 0.54
C ASP A 189 -11.39 19.04 -0.66
N LEU A 190 -11.95 19.05 -1.85
CA LEU A 190 -11.19 18.97 -3.09
C LEU A 190 -10.63 20.35 -3.48
N PRO A 191 -9.46 20.41 -4.15
CA PRO A 191 -8.88 21.68 -4.57
C PRO A 191 -9.74 22.43 -5.59
N GLY A 192 -9.98 23.72 -5.34
CA GLY A 192 -10.77 24.60 -6.22
C GLY A 192 -12.26 24.34 -6.12
N THR A 193 -12.99 24.59 -7.20
CA THR A 193 -14.44 24.44 -7.28
C THR A 193 -14.83 23.57 -8.48
N GLY A 194 -15.97 22.85 -8.34
CA GLY A 194 -16.54 21.99 -9.39
C GLY A 194 -15.97 20.57 -9.37
N GLY A 195 -15.38 20.16 -8.25
CA GLY A 195 -14.87 18.79 -8.05
C GLY A 195 -13.63 18.47 -8.89
N ILE A 196 -13.47 17.19 -9.23
CA ILE A 196 -12.38 16.70 -10.10
C ILE A 196 -12.88 16.68 -11.54
N ARG A 197 -12.28 17.48 -12.40
CA ARG A 197 -12.68 17.62 -13.81
C ARG A 197 -12.09 16.47 -14.66
N PRO A 198 -12.69 16.19 -15.82
CA PRO A 198 -12.06 15.32 -16.81
C PRO A 198 -10.68 15.81 -17.19
N HIS A 199 -9.81 14.90 -17.61
CA HIS A 199 -8.55 15.25 -18.23
C HIS A 199 -8.80 16.09 -19.50
N ASP A 200 -7.98 17.12 -19.73
CA ASP A 200 -8.05 17.86 -20.98
C ASP A 200 -7.79 16.91 -22.16
N PRO A 201 -8.56 17.02 -23.23
CA PRO A 201 -8.26 16.27 -24.43
C PRO A 201 -6.82 16.62 -24.87
N VAL A 202 -6.01 15.61 -25.06
CA VAL A 202 -4.66 15.81 -25.60
C VAL A 202 -4.82 16.34 -27.03
N GLU A 203 -4.31 17.55 -27.28
CA GLU A 203 -4.21 18.02 -28.68
C GLU A 203 -3.23 17.09 -29.41
N TRP A 204 -3.75 16.48 -30.50
CA TRP A 204 -3.00 15.56 -31.30
C TRP A 204 -1.89 16.28 -32.05
N HIS A 205 -0.66 15.95 -31.71
CA HIS A 205 0.45 16.20 -32.59
C HIS A 205 0.91 14.86 -33.17
N MET A 206 0.48 14.56 -34.37
CA MET A 206 1.09 13.48 -35.12
C MET A 206 2.36 14.00 -35.76
N SER A 207 3.52 13.52 -35.32
CA SER A 207 4.76 13.83 -35.99
C SER A 207 5.15 12.70 -36.93
N LYS A 208 5.61 13.08 -38.13
CA LYS A 208 6.13 12.16 -39.11
C LYS A 208 7.49 12.62 -39.55
N VAL A 209 8.51 11.86 -39.21
CA VAL A 209 9.90 12.14 -39.57
C VAL A 209 10.40 11.07 -40.52
N GLY A 210 10.92 11.47 -41.64
CA GLY A 210 11.60 10.58 -42.59
C GLY A 210 13.11 10.77 -42.54
N SER A 211 13.86 9.68 -42.43
CA SER A 211 15.32 9.70 -42.52
C SER A 211 15.81 8.65 -43.51
N VAL A 212 16.86 9.00 -44.24
CA VAL A 212 17.56 8.10 -45.16
C VAL A 212 18.59 7.31 -44.38
N ILE A 213 18.54 5.99 -44.43
CA ILE A 213 19.49 5.12 -43.74
C ILE A 213 20.67 4.82 -44.66
N GLY A 214 21.83 5.43 -44.39
CA GLY A 214 23.09 5.19 -45.07
C GLY A 214 23.30 6.07 -46.31
N GLU A 215 24.57 6.38 -46.61
CA GLU A 215 24.99 7.06 -47.84
C GLU A 215 24.65 6.15 -49.02
N ASN A 216 23.90 6.64 -49.98
CA ASN A 216 23.39 5.91 -51.16
C ASN A 216 22.26 4.91 -50.94
N SER A 217 21.57 4.94 -49.84
CA SER A 217 20.41 4.11 -49.57
C SER A 217 19.19 4.59 -50.33
N ARG A 218 18.47 3.66 -50.98
CA ARG A 218 17.15 3.92 -51.60
C ARG A 218 16.01 3.71 -50.59
N ASN A 219 16.35 3.42 -49.33
CA ASN A 219 15.40 3.14 -48.27
C ASN A 219 15.21 4.37 -47.41
N ILE A 220 13.95 4.75 -47.18
CA ILE A 220 13.56 5.83 -46.28
C ILE A 220 12.89 5.16 -45.09
N TYR A 221 13.39 5.43 -43.89
CA TYR A 221 12.75 5.08 -42.63
C TYR A 221 11.78 6.20 -42.25
N TRP A 222 10.56 5.82 -41.93
CA TRP A 222 9.54 6.73 -41.43
C TRP A 222 9.25 6.41 -39.99
N GLU A 223 9.40 7.39 -39.12
CA GLU A 223 8.95 7.36 -37.73
C GLU A 223 7.66 8.18 -37.64
N ILE A 224 6.61 7.55 -37.14
CA ILE A 224 5.32 8.19 -36.93
C ILE A 224 4.99 8.07 -35.45
N ASP A 225 5.11 9.19 -34.73
CA ASP A 225 4.72 9.31 -33.34
C ASP A 225 3.26 9.70 -33.26
N PHE A 226 2.47 8.91 -32.54
CA PHE A 226 1.11 9.26 -32.17
C PHE A 226 0.89 8.94 -30.68
N GLY A 227 0.22 9.83 -29.96
CA GLY A 227 -0.09 9.64 -28.55
C GLY A 227 -1.00 8.43 -28.37
N ALA A 228 -0.48 7.36 -27.76
CA ALA A 228 -1.19 6.07 -27.59
C ALA A 228 -2.49 6.19 -26.77
N ASP A 229 -2.61 7.22 -25.94
CA ASP A 229 -3.78 7.45 -25.10
C ASP A 229 -5.05 7.87 -25.89
N TYR A 230 -4.93 8.03 -27.19
CA TYR A 230 -6.00 8.60 -28.03
C TYR A 230 -6.31 7.80 -29.29
N ILE A 231 -5.96 6.53 -29.34
CA ILE A 231 -6.48 5.70 -30.41
C ILE A 231 -7.96 5.43 -30.07
N PRO A 232 -8.94 6.09 -30.74
CA PRO A 232 -10.33 5.69 -30.56
C PRO A 232 -10.40 4.23 -30.98
N HIS A 233 -10.84 3.36 -30.08
CA HIS A 233 -11.14 1.99 -30.45
C HIS A 233 -12.16 2.07 -31.60
N PRO A 234 -11.82 1.57 -32.82
CA PRO A 234 -12.78 1.58 -33.91
C PRO A 234 -14.01 0.80 -33.43
N SER A 235 -15.16 1.44 -33.46
CA SER A 235 -16.42 0.73 -33.26
C SER A 235 -16.44 -0.48 -34.17
N PRO A 236 -16.82 -1.69 -33.67
CA PRO A 236 -16.92 -2.86 -34.54
C PRO A 236 -17.81 -2.52 -35.75
N GLY A 237 -17.25 -2.45 -36.94
CA GLY A 237 -17.95 -2.10 -38.15
C GLY A 237 -17.38 -0.91 -38.94
N ALA A 238 -16.39 -0.17 -38.43
CA ALA A 238 -15.86 1.04 -39.10
C ALA A 238 -14.76 0.78 -40.17
N LEU A 239 -14.31 -0.44 -40.36
CA LEU A 239 -13.36 -0.78 -41.41
C LEU A 239 -14.13 -1.04 -42.69
N ARG A 240 -14.46 0.01 -43.45
CA ARG A 240 -14.81 -0.09 -44.85
C ARG A 240 -13.52 -0.14 -45.66
N PRO A 241 -13.23 -1.18 -46.46
CA PRO A 241 -12.10 -1.17 -47.36
C PRO A 241 -12.28 -0.05 -48.38
N PRO A 242 -11.21 0.60 -48.85
CA PRO A 242 -11.29 1.59 -49.91
C PRO A 242 -11.78 0.94 -51.20
N PRO A 243 -12.44 1.71 -52.07
CA PRO A 243 -12.96 1.22 -53.36
C PRO A 243 -11.87 0.75 -54.27
#